data_571d2ba969f7add8b0abe1739b50c3aa
#
_entry.id   571d2ba969f7add8b0abe1739b50c3aa
#
_cell.length_a   1.000
_cell.length_b   1.000
_cell.length_c   1.000
_cell.angle_alpha   90.00
_cell.angle_beta   90.00
_cell.angle_gamma   90.00
#
_symmetry.space_group_name_H-M   'P 1'
#
loop_
_entity.id
_entity.type
_entity.pdbx_description
1 polymer ?
#
loop_
_entity_poly.entity_id
_entity_poly.type
_entity_poly.pdbx_seq_one_letter_code
_entity_poly.pdbx_strand_id
1 'polypeptide(L)'
;MINNDKIVGICMFNSYNLITGKKTLNEILEESKHPYFLWNIIHSDIDDEVFDTFIDLMIGHYEYSEEYEKCSELLNIKNYEKDKRDKYKRKITKTDKVR
;
A
#
# COMPACT_ATOMS: atom_id res chain seq x y z
N MET A 1 2.50 27.60 -7.38
CA MET A 1 2.79 26.92 -6.11
C MET A 1 1.91 25.68 -5.98
N ILE A 2 2.50 24.52 -5.72
CA ILE A 2 1.74 23.29 -5.63
C ILE A 2 1.09 23.21 -4.25
N ASN A 3 -0.21 22.97 -4.22
CA ASN A 3 -0.96 22.80 -2.98
C ASN A 3 -0.60 21.45 -2.33
N ASN A 4 -0.31 21.46 -1.03
CA ASN A 4 0.04 20.24 -0.29
C ASN A 4 -1.06 19.18 -0.38
N ASP A 5 -2.33 19.58 -0.37
CA ASP A 5 -3.46 18.66 -0.49
C ASP A 5 -3.45 17.95 -1.85
N LYS A 6 -3.06 18.66 -2.90
CA LYS A 6 -2.94 18.08 -4.24
C LYS A 6 -1.82 17.03 -4.28
N ILE A 7 -0.69 17.33 -3.66
CA ILE A 7 0.44 16.37 -3.58
C ILE A 7 0.02 15.11 -2.82
N VAL A 8 -0.65 15.28 -1.69
CA VAL A 8 -1.15 14.16 -0.89
C VAL A 8 -2.10 13.29 -1.72
N GLY A 9 -3.03 13.91 -2.46
CA GLY A 9 -3.95 13.20 -3.33
C GLY A 9 -3.23 12.38 -4.40
N ILE A 10 -2.18 12.95 -5.01
CA ILE A 10 -1.38 12.25 -6.02
C ILE A 10 -0.64 11.07 -5.38
N CYS A 11 -0.05 11.27 -4.21
CA CYS A 11 0.63 10.19 -3.48
C CYS A 11 -0.31 9.03 -3.19
N MET A 12 -1.50 9.33 -2.69
CA MET A 12 -2.52 8.33 -2.38
C MET A 12 -2.96 7.57 -3.62
N PHE A 13 -3.24 8.29 -4.70
CA PHE A 13 -3.73 7.69 -5.93
C PHE A 13 -2.67 6.78 -6.60
N ASN A 14 -1.44 7.24 -6.70
CA ASN A 14 -0.36 6.46 -7.28
C ASN A 14 -0.07 5.22 -6.44
N SER A 15 -0.02 5.37 -5.13
CA SER A 15 0.21 4.25 -4.22
C SER A 15 -0.93 3.23 -4.29
N TYR A 16 -2.16 3.70 -4.34
CA TYR A 16 -3.33 2.85 -4.48
C TYR A 16 -3.27 2.04 -5.79
N ASN A 17 -3.00 2.69 -6.91
CA ASN A 17 -2.92 2.02 -8.21
C ASN A 17 -1.81 0.96 -8.24
N LEU A 18 -0.68 1.26 -7.61
CA LEU A 18 0.44 0.32 -7.57
C LEU A 18 0.11 -0.89 -6.69
N ILE A 19 -0.43 -0.66 -5.49
CA ILE A 19 -0.75 -1.73 -4.54
C ILE A 19 -1.85 -2.64 -5.08
N THR A 20 -2.86 -2.08 -5.72
CA THR A 20 -3.98 -2.86 -6.27
C THR A 20 -3.65 -3.51 -7.60
N GLY A 21 -2.51 -3.18 -8.19
CA GLY A 21 -2.12 -3.70 -9.50
C GLY A 21 -2.87 -3.10 -10.67
N LYS A 22 -3.61 -2.01 -10.46
CA LYS A 22 -4.34 -1.33 -11.54
C LYS A 22 -3.41 -0.64 -12.52
N LYS A 23 -2.23 -0.23 -12.03
CA LYS A 23 -1.17 0.32 -12.88
C LYS A 23 0.16 -0.23 -12.42
N THR A 24 1.06 -0.45 -13.38
CA THR A 24 2.45 -0.81 -13.06
C THR A 24 3.25 0.45 -12.74
N LEU A 25 4.39 0.26 -12.09
CA LEU A 25 5.29 1.37 -11.80
C LEU A 25 5.69 2.10 -13.09
N ASN A 26 6.00 1.35 -14.15
CA ASN A 26 6.40 1.95 -15.42
C ASN A 26 5.29 2.82 -16.02
N GLU A 27 4.04 2.36 -15.95
CA GLU A 27 2.90 3.14 -16.44
C GLU A 27 2.76 4.46 -15.68
N ILE A 28 2.91 4.42 -14.36
CA ILE A 28 2.81 5.62 -13.52
C ILE A 28 3.94 6.60 -13.86
N LEU A 29 5.15 6.10 -14.03
CA LEU A 29 6.31 6.94 -14.36
C LEU A 29 6.19 7.57 -15.74
N GLU A 30 5.56 6.87 -16.70
CA GLU A 30 5.34 7.42 -18.05
C GLU A 30 4.25 8.49 -18.06
N GLU A 31 3.22 8.34 -17.24
CA GLU A 31 2.08 9.25 -17.22
C GLU A 31 2.32 10.52 -16.41
N SER A 32 3.22 10.46 -15.42
CA SER A 32 3.41 11.57 -14.49
C SER A 32 4.81 12.15 -14.57
N LYS A 33 4.89 13.47 -14.69
CA LYS A 33 6.17 14.19 -14.62
C LYS A 33 6.73 14.18 -13.19
N HIS A 34 5.86 14.01 -12.20
CA HIS A 34 6.23 14.04 -10.78
C HIS A 34 5.55 12.85 -10.08
N PRO A 35 6.18 11.66 -10.15
CA PRO A 35 5.57 10.46 -9.57
C PRO A 35 5.74 10.45 -8.05
N TYR A 36 4.82 11.07 -7.35
CA TYR A 36 4.80 11.06 -5.89
C TYR A 36 4.16 9.78 -5.38
N PHE A 37 4.79 9.18 -4.36
CA PHE A 37 4.31 7.98 -3.68
C PHE A 37 4.41 8.18 -2.17
N LEU A 38 3.67 7.36 -1.41
CA LEU A 38 3.73 7.39 0.05
C LEU A 38 5.06 6.88 0.61
N TRP A 39 5.78 6.07 -0.17
CA TRP A 39 7.07 5.53 0.24
C TRP A 39 8.06 5.60 -0.91
N ASN A 40 9.34 5.41 -0.58
CA ASN A 40 10.39 5.40 -1.60
C ASN A 40 10.38 4.04 -2.31
N ILE A 41 9.78 3.99 -3.49
CA ILE A 41 9.60 2.76 -4.25
C ILE A 41 10.93 2.20 -4.77
N ILE A 42 11.91 3.08 -5.01
CA ILE A 42 13.21 2.68 -5.54
C ILE A 42 14.02 1.89 -4.50
N HIS A 43 13.80 2.18 -3.23
CA HIS A 43 14.50 1.54 -2.12
C HIS A 43 13.52 0.81 -1.20
N SER A 44 12.60 0.06 -1.78
CA SER A 44 11.47 -0.49 -1.05
C SER A 44 11.79 -1.75 -0.25
N ASP A 45 12.36 -1.55 0.92
CA ASP A 45 12.36 -2.56 1.98
C ASP A 45 11.51 -2.03 3.12
N ILE A 46 10.21 -1.85 2.85
CA ILE A 46 9.29 -1.47 3.92
C ILE A 46 8.88 -2.71 4.70
N ASP A 47 8.92 -2.63 6.02
CA ASP A 47 8.47 -3.74 6.84
C ASP A 47 6.93 -3.78 6.89
N ASP A 48 6.42 -4.88 7.45
CA ASP A 48 4.98 -5.15 7.46
C ASP A 48 4.19 -4.08 8.20
N GLU A 49 4.72 -3.57 9.29
CA GLU A 49 4.08 -2.54 10.10
C GLU A 49 3.96 -1.22 9.33
N VAL A 50 5.01 -0.85 8.62
CA VAL A 50 5.02 0.35 7.77
C VAL A 50 4.04 0.19 6.61
N PHE A 51 4.01 -0.99 5.99
CA PHE A 51 3.07 -1.29 4.90
C PHE A 51 1.62 -1.12 5.39
N ASP A 52 1.29 -1.70 6.54
CA ASP A 52 -0.05 -1.58 7.12
C ASP A 52 -0.41 -0.12 7.42
N THR A 53 0.55 0.66 7.89
CA THR A 53 0.35 2.09 8.16
C THR A 53 0.01 2.84 6.87
N PHE A 54 0.73 2.56 5.77
CA PHE A 54 0.43 3.19 4.48
C PHE A 54 -0.96 2.83 3.97
N ILE A 55 -1.36 1.56 4.12
CA ILE A 55 -2.71 1.14 3.73
C ILE A 55 -3.76 1.87 4.56
N ASP A 56 -3.56 1.97 5.86
CA ASP A 56 -4.50 2.67 6.76
C ASP A 56 -4.63 4.15 6.40
N LEU A 57 -3.52 4.79 6.02
CA LEU A 57 -3.54 6.18 5.57
C LEU A 57 -4.37 6.33 4.29
N MET A 58 -4.22 5.41 3.34
CA MET A 58 -5.00 5.43 2.11
C MET A 58 -6.48 5.19 2.38
N ILE A 59 -6.80 4.26 3.26
CA ILE A 59 -8.19 3.98 3.65
C ILE A 59 -8.81 5.25 4.26
N GLY A 60 -8.12 5.91 5.19
CA GLY A 60 -8.61 7.14 5.80
C GLY A 60 -8.84 8.24 4.78
N HIS A 61 -7.94 8.39 3.82
CA HIS A 61 -8.07 9.36 2.74
C HIS A 61 -9.32 9.12 1.89
N TYR A 62 -9.53 7.87 1.47
CA TYR A 62 -10.66 7.53 0.62
C TYR A 62 -11.97 7.44 1.38
N GLU A 63 -11.94 7.17 2.67
CA GLU A 63 -13.11 7.29 3.55
C GLU A 63 -13.60 8.73 3.61
N TYR A 64 -12.68 9.66 3.77
CA TYR A 64 -12.99 11.08 3.82
C TYR A 64 -13.65 11.55 2.51
N SER A 65 -13.18 11.06 1.37
CA SER A 65 -13.76 11.40 0.07
C SER A 65 -14.91 10.49 -0.34
N GLU A 66 -15.36 9.61 0.55
CA GLU A 66 -16.50 8.70 0.36
C GLU A 66 -16.31 7.71 -0.80
N GLU A 67 -15.05 7.35 -1.09
CA GLU A 67 -14.72 6.36 -2.11
C GLU A 67 -14.58 4.98 -1.46
N TYR A 68 -15.69 4.44 -1.01
CA TYR A 68 -15.71 3.22 -0.19
C TYR A 68 -15.27 1.95 -0.92
N GLU A 69 -15.40 1.91 -2.26
CA GLU A 69 -14.89 0.78 -3.03
C GLU A 69 -13.38 0.66 -2.91
N LYS A 70 -12.68 1.80 -2.95
CA LYS A 70 -11.23 1.82 -2.76
C LYS A 70 -10.84 1.38 -1.35
N CYS A 71 -11.61 1.81 -0.35
CA CYS A 71 -11.39 1.39 1.04
C CYS A 71 -11.53 -0.12 1.18
N SER A 72 -12.55 -0.69 0.57
CA SER A 72 -12.81 -2.13 0.60
C SER A 72 -11.67 -2.92 -0.05
N GLU A 73 -11.21 -2.47 -1.22
CA GLU A 73 -10.09 -3.10 -1.91
C GLU A 73 -8.81 -3.09 -1.07
N LEU A 74 -8.53 -1.94 -0.46
CA LEU A 74 -7.33 -1.78 0.38
C LEU A 74 -7.40 -2.64 1.63
N LEU A 75 -8.57 -2.72 2.26
CA LEU A 75 -8.77 -3.56 3.44
C LEU A 75 -8.58 -5.03 3.10
N ASN A 76 -9.08 -5.47 1.95
CA ASN A 76 -8.90 -6.85 1.49
C ASN A 76 -7.42 -7.18 1.29
N ILE A 77 -6.66 -6.25 0.70
CA ILE A 77 -5.22 -6.43 0.51
C ILE A 77 -4.51 -6.52 1.86
N LYS A 78 -4.85 -5.64 2.78
CA LYS A 78 -4.27 -5.65 4.13
C LYS A 78 -4.50 -6.99 4.83
N ASN A 79 -5.73 -7.49 4.77
CA ASN A 79 -6.10 -8.76 5.40
C ASN A 79 -5.41 -9.95 4.72
N TYR A 80 -5.31 -9.94 3.41
CA TYR A 80 -4.63 -10.98 2.65
C TYR A 80 -3.13 -11.06 3.03
N GLU A 81 -2.47 -9.93 3.09
CA GLU A 81 -1.05 -9.87 3.46
C GLU A 81 -0.83 -10.30 4.91
N LYS A 82 -1.75 -9.91 5.80
CA LYS A 82 -1.69 -10.32 7.20
C LYS A 82 -1.84 -11.83 7.34
N ASP A 83 -2.77 -12.44 6.59
CA ASP A 83 -2.98 -13.89 6.62
C ASP A 83 -1.74 -14.64 6.11
N LYS A 84 -1.11 -14.14 5.06
CA LYS A 84 0.13 -14.73 4.53
C LYS A 84 1.25 -14.70 5.58
N ARG A 85 1.40 -13.57 6.27
CA ARG A 85 2.42 -13.42 7.32
C ARG A 85 2.16 -14.37 8.49
N ASP A 86 0.91 -14.48 8.91
CA ASP A 86 0.52 -15.38 10.01
C ASP A 86 0.79 -16.85 9.66
N LYS A 87 0.50 -17.24 8.43
CA LYS A 87 0.79 -18.59 7.94
C LYS A 87 2.28 -18.86 7.92
N TYR A 88 3.07 -17.91 7.48
CA TYR A 88 4.53 -18.03 7.44
C TYR A 88 5.10 -18.16 8.86
N LYS A 89 4.62 -17.35 9.79
CA LYS A 89 5.04 -17.42 11.19
C LYS A 89 4.71 -18.77 11.83
N ARG A 90 3.53 -19.31 11.55
CA ARG A 90 3.13 -20.65 12.04
C ARG A 90 4.05 -21.73 11.49
N LYS A 91 4.42 -21.64 10.22
CA LYS A 91 5.34 -22.58 9.59
C LYS A 91 6.71 -22.55 10.24
N ILE A 92 7.24 -21.38 10.50
CA ILE A 92 8.53 -21.22 11.17
C ILE A 92 8.49 -21.79 12.59
N THR A 93 7.43 -21.49 13.33
CA THR A 93 7.25 -22.00 14.70
C THR A 93 7.19 -23.53 14.72
N LYS A 94 6.50 -24.14 13.76
CA LYS A 94 6.43 -25.58 13.61
C LYS A 94 7.80 -26.19 13.36
N THR A 95 8.59 -25.58 12.50
CA THR A 95 9.94 -26.04 12.17
C THR A 95 10.85 -25.98 13.39
N ASP A 96 10.75 -24.91 14.18
CA ASP A 96 11.54 -24.75 15.38
C ASP A 96 11.19 -25.79 16.45
N LYS A 97 9.93 -26.19 16.52
CA LYS A 97 9.48 -27.22 17.50
C LYS A 97 9.99 -28.62 17.17
N VAL A 98 10.28 -28.90 15.91
CA VAL A 98 10.76 -30.21 15.45
C VAL A 98 12.22 -30.42 15.83
N ARG A 99 12.93 -29.35 16.12
CA ARG A 99 14.31 -29.42 16.59
C ARG A 99 14.35 -29.69 18.08
#